data_aca34ef821dc6fed9341f4ff774140c3
#
_entry.id   aca34ef821dc6fed9341f4ff774140c3
#
_cell.length_a   1.000
_cell.length_b   1.000
_cell.length_c   1.000
_cell.angle_alpha   90.00
_cell.angle_beta   90.00
_cell.angle_gamma   90.00
#
_symmetry.space_group_name_H-M   'P 1'
#
loop_
_entity.id
_entity.type
_entity.pdbx_description
1 polymer ?
#
loop_
_entity_poly.entity_id
_entity_poly.type
_entity_poly.pdbx_seq_one_letter_code
_entity_poly.pdbx_strand_id
1 'polypeptide(L)'
;ISLLFSFENNFSYVNTFAGTAKVSLDHTPDLIDRMDGYTRLARLGEGHSVIDGMPELPQFTTFYQLDPSKTYEFQFQVLDSYIIEDITIMPHQGMEKWEVEFVNIINNDFYNSYAVFPEENMVVSERIQGRGIEFISIQVIPYKYYPKYERLEVYTSIDIQVIETG
;
A
#
# COMPACT_ATOMS: atom_id res chain seq x y z
N ILE A 1 12.45 9.16 22.03
CA ILE A 1 13.01 7.99 21.33
C ILE A 1 11.84 7.25 20.72
N SER A 2 11.67 7.42 19.43
CA SER A 2 10.64 6.73 18.67
C SER A 2 11.14 5.32 18.36
N LEU A 3 10.61 4.32 19.06
CA LEU A 3 10.83 2.91 18.73
C LEU A 3 9.89 2.55 17.60
N LEU A 4 10.44 2.49 16.40
CA LEU A 4 9.73 2.10 15.19
C LEU A 4 9.97 0.62 14.91
N PHE A 5 8.89 -0.15 14.94
CA PHE A 5 8.90 -1.53 14.43
C PHE A 5 8.47 -1.48 12.96
N SER A 6 9.44 -1.44 12.07
CA SER A 6 9.20 -1.68 10.65
C SER A 6 9.46 -3.16 10.36
N PHE A 7 8.44 -3.86 9.87
CA PHE A 7 8.60 -5.24 9.37
C PHE A 7 9.16 -5.29 7.95
N GLU A 8 9.25 -4.14 7.27
CA GLU A 8 9.73 -4.01 5.91
C GLU A 8 10.79 -2.91 5.83
N ASN A 9 11.91 -3.21 5.18
CA ASN A 9 13.08 -2.31 5.06
C ASN A 9 12.88 -1.15 4.07
N ASN A 10 11.64 -0.94 3.56
CA ASN A 10 11.36 0.05 2.52
C ASN A 10 10.99 1.43 3.10
N PHE A 11 10.67 1.50 4.38
CA PHE A 11 10.35 2.76 5.05
C PHE A 11 11.57 3.39 5.70
N SER A 12 11.66 4.71 5.61
CA SER A 12 12.60 5.53 6.37
C SER A 12 11.87 6.65 7.12
N TYR A 13 12.46 7.12 8.22
CA TYR A 13 11.83 8.07 9.13
C TYR A 13 12.76 9.23 9.43
N VAL A 14 12.23 10.44 9.35
CA VAL A 14 12.99 11.66 9.65
C VAL A 14 12.12 12.63 10.45
N ASN A 15 12.62 13.07 11.61
CA ASN A 15 12.03 14.21 12.32
C ASN A 15 12.52 15.48 11.63
N THR A 16 11.61 16.31 11.11
CA THR A 16 11.97 17.51 10.33
C THR A 16 12.01 18.77 11.19
N PHE A 17 10.93 19.06 11.91
CA PHE A 17 10.80 20.18 12.81
C PHE A 17 10.01 19.76 14.05
N ALA A 18 9.98 20.59 15.09
CA ALA A 18 9.14 20.35 16.26
C ALA A 18 7.68 20.13 15.83
N GLY A 19 7.10 18.99 16.22
CA GLY A 19 5.73 18.62 15.89
C GLY A 19 5.52 18.07 14.48
N THR A 20 6.58 17.81 13.72
CA THR A 20 6.49 17.26 12.36
C THR A 20 7.50 16.13 12.15
N ALA A 21 7.04 15.03 11.59
CA ALA A 21 7.88 13.91 11.17
C ALA A 21 7.54 13.52 9.73
N LYS A 22 8.45 12.85 9.08
CA LYS A 22 8.28 12.35 7.71
C LYS A 22 8.57 10.86 7.66
N VAL A 23 7.63 10.11 7.09
CA VAL A 23 7.78 8.69 6.77
C VAL A 23 7.90 8.58 5.26
N SER A 24 9.01 8.03 4.78
CA SER A 24 9.26 7.87 3.35
C SER A 24 9.25 6.40 2.96
N LEU A 25 8.66 6.09 1.81
CA LEU A 25 8.63 4.76 1.22
C LEU A 25 9.24 4.83 -0.18
N ASP A 26 10.26 3.99 -0.40
CA ASP A 26 10.86 3.77 -1.72
C ASP A 26 10.76 2.28 -2.06
N HIS A 27 10.32 1.97 -3.27
CA HIS A 27 10.18 0.58 -3.71
C HIS A 27 10.27 0.45 -5.23
N THR A 28 10.53 -0.77 -5.68
CA THR A 28 10.46 -1.17 -7.09
C THR A 28 9.62 -2.44 -7.18
N PRO A 29 8.59 -2.48 -8.05
CA PRO A 29 7.75 -3.65 -8.18
C PRO A 29 8.47 -4.80 -8.88
N ASP A 30 8.14 -6.04 -8.50
CA ASP A 30 8.44 -7.23 -9.27
C ASP A 30 7.23 -7.63 -10.09
N LEU A 31 7.45 -7.90 -11.37
CA LEU A 31 6.43 -8.34 -12.30
C LEU A 31 6.61 -9.83 -12.57
N ILE A 32 5.55 -10.60 -12.33
CA ILE A 32 5.51 -12.04 -12.58
C ILE A 32 4.39 -12.29 -13.58
N ASP A 33 4.74 -12.62 -14.82
CA ASP A 33 3.77 -12.96 -15.83
C ASP A 33 3.12 -14.31 -15.54
N ARG A 34 1.83 -14.38 -15.80
CA ARG A 34 1.03 -15.59 -15.66
C ARG A 34 0.64 -16.12 -17.04
N MET A 35 0.55 -17.43 -17.17
CA MET A 35 0.17 -18.09 -18.44
C MET A 35 -1.23 -17.74 -18.93
N ASP A 36 -2.11 -17.30 -18.02
CA ASP A 36 -3.49 -16.91 -18.27
C ASP A 36 -3.65 -15.43 -18.68
N GLY A 37 -2.54 -14.74 -18.95
CA GLY A 37 -2.54 -13.34 -19.41
C GLY A 37 -2.57 -12.28 -18.29
N TYR A 38 -2.50 -12.71 -17.04
CA TYR A 38 -2.43 -11.80 -15.89
C TYR A 38 -1.00 -11.57 -15.44
N THR A 39 -0.76 -10.40 -14.85
CA THR A 39 0.51 -10.07 -14.20
C THR A 39 0.30 -9.99 -12.70
N ARG A 40 1.17 -10.64 -11.94
CA ARG A 40 1.19 -10.61 -10.48
C ARG A 40 2.34 -9.75 -9.99
N LEU A 41 2.07 -8.86 -9.02
CA LEU A 41 3.08 -8.00 -8.40
C LEU A 41 3.48 -8.47 -6.99
N ALA A 42 2.55 -9.11 -6.27
CA ALA A 42 2.80 -9.56 -4.92
C ALA A 42 3.78 -10.74 -4.88
N ARG A 43 4.71 -10.72 -3.94
CA ARG A 43 5.66 -11.81 -3.68
C ARG A 43 5.28 -12.58 -2.43
N LEU A 44 5.78 -13.82 -2.36
CA LEU A 44 5.72 -14.61 -1.15
C LEU A 44 6.45 -13.90 0.00
N GLY A 45 5.76 -13.68 1.11
CA GLY A 45 6.29 -12.99 2.29
C GLY A 45 6.09 -11.49 2.30
N GLU A 46 5.65 -10.88 1.20
CA GLU A 46 5.23 -9.47 1.16
C GLU A 46 3.72 -9.35 1.37
N GLY A 47 3.29 -8.27 2.02
CA GLY A 47 1.88 -7.93 2.14
C GLY A 47 1.28 -7.52 0.78
N HIS A 48 -0.01 -7.78 0.62
CA HIS A 48 -0.76 -7.36 -0.57
C HIS A 48 -2.23 -7.12 -0.22
N SER A 49 -2.95 -6.49 -1.14
CA SER A 49 -4.40 -6.33 -1.02
C SER A 49 -5.09 -7.69 -1.07
N VAL A 50 -6.16 -7.87 -0.27
CA VAL A 50 -6.81 -9.17 -0.05
C VAL A 50 -8.32 -9.14 -0.30
N ILE A 51 -8.78 -8.25 -1.16
CA ILE A 51 -10.19 -8.19 -1.56
C ILE A 51 -10.40 -9.13 -2.75
N ASP A 52 -11.16 -10.19 -2.53
CA ASP A 52 -11.42 -11.22 -3.53
C ASP A 52 -11.93 -10.65 -4.86
N GLY A 53 -11.29 -11.02 -5.94
CA GLY A 53 -11.64 -10.57 -7.29
C GLY A 53 -11.15 -9.17 -7.66
N MET A 54 -10.65 -8.38 -6.72
CA MET A 54 -10.04 -7.08 -6.97
C MET A 54 -8.53 -7.22 -7.23
N PRO A 55 -7.88 -6.23 -7.87
CA PRO A 55 -6.46 -6.34 -8.18
C PRO A 55 -5.61 -6.65 -6.96
N GLU A 56 -4.74 -7.65 -7.06
CA GLU A 56 -3.78 -7.99 -6.02
C GLU A 56 -2.55 -7.11 -6.17
N LEU A 57 -2.42 -6.11 -5.30
CA LEU A 57 -1.33 -5.14 -5.32
C LEU A 57 -0.52 -5.21 -4.03
N PRO A 58 0.81 -5.02 -4.10
CA PRO A 58 1.64 -4.97 -2.89
C PRO A 58 1.17 -3.88 -1.94
N GLN A 59 1.12 -4.24 -0.65
CA GLN A 59 0.71 -3.35 0.44
C GLN A 59 1.82 -3.32 1.48
N PHE A 60 2.23 -2.12 1.85
CA PHE A 60 3.29 -1.88 2.82
C PHE A 60 2.68 -1.34 4.10
N THR A 61 3.09 -1.89 5.24
CA THR A 61 2.57 -1.49 6.54
C THR A 61 3.71 -1.05 7.45
N THR A 62 3.52 0.06 8.14
CA THR A 62 4.42 0.50 9.20
C THR A 62 3.61 0.98 10.41
N PHE A 63 4.26 1.07 11.55
CA PHE A 63 3.67 1.56 12.79
C PHE A 63 4.35 2.87 13.19
N TYR A 64 3.56 3.80 13.71
CA TYR A 64 4.05 5.07 14.20
C TYR A 64 3.59 5.28 15.63
N GLN A 65 4.55 5.53 16.53
CA GLN A 65 4.26 5.79 17.93
C GLN A 65 3.78 7.22 18.12
N LEU A 66 2.69 7.37 18.89
CA LEU A 66 2.05 8.66 19.17
C LEU A 66 2.34 9.14 20.59
N ASP A 67 2.32 10.45 20.76
CA ASP A 67 2.18 11.06 22.08
C ASP A 67 0.69 11.05 22.45
N PRO A 68 0.29 10.42 23.59
CA PRO A 68 -1.12 10.34 23.98
C PRO A 68 -1.79 11.69 24.20
N SER A 69 -1.02 12.74 24.50
CA SER A 69 -1.55 14.08 24.73
C SER A 69 -1.78 14.90 23.46
N LYS A 70 -1.44 14.34 22.29
CA LYS A 70 -1.47 15.07 21.03
C LYS A 70 -2.41 14.46 20.02
N THR A 71 -2.82 15.27 19.05
CA THR A 71 -3.53 14.86 17.85
C THR A 71 -2.65 15.00 16.63
N TYR A 72 -2.98 14.29 15.57
CA TYR A 72 -2.10 14.19 14.40
C TYR A 72 -2.91 14.26 13.10
N GLU A 73 -2.29 14.86 12.08
CA GLU A 73 -2.71 14.74 10.67
C GLU A 73 -1.65 14.00 9.88
N PHE A 74 -2.10 13.23 8.89
CA PHE A 74 -1.25 12.45 7.99
C PHE A 74 -1.51 12.92 6.56
N GLN A 75 -0.45 13.33 5.87
CA GLN A 75 -0.55 13.81 4.49
C GLN A 75 0.29 12.94 3.57
N PHE A 76 -0.32 12.43 2.51
CA PHE A 76 0.30 11.58 1.51
C PHE A 76 0.78 12.41 0.32
N GLN A 77 2.03 12.22 -0.09
CA GLN A 77 2.61 12.90 -1.24
C GLN A 77 3.40 11.92 -2.11
N VAL A 78 3.12 11.93 -3.40
CA VAL A 78 3.90 11.18 -4.40
C VAL A 78 5.07 12.04 -4.84
N LEU A 79 6.31 11.51 -4.73
CA LEU A 79 7.52 12.20 -5.14
C LEU A 79 7.99 11.76 -6.52
N ASP A 80 7.83 10.48 -6.84
CA ASP A 80 8.23 9.91 -8.12
C ASP A 80 7.31 8.78 -8.53
N SER A 81 7.02 8.68 -9.81
CA SER A 81 6.11 7.68 -10.36
C SER A 81 6.44 7.38 -11.82
N TYR A 82 5.97 6.22 -12.29
CA TYR A 82 5.95 5.88 -13.71
C TYR A 82 4.72 5.04 -14.05
N ILE A 83 4.47 4.86 -15.33
CA ILE A 83 3.30 4.14 -15.85
C ILE A 83 3.75 2.90 -16.60
N ILE A 84 3.07 1.78 -16.33
CA ILE A 84 3.18 0.54 -17.10
C ILE A 84 1.90 0.41 -17.92
N GLU A 85 2.04 0.29 -19.24
CA GLU A 85 0.95 0.08 -20.16
C GLU A 85 0.78 -1.41 -20.50
N ASP A 86 -0.39 -1.75 -21.05
CA ASP A 86 -0.72 -3.11 -21.51
C ASP A 86 -0.55 -4.17 -20.43
N ILE A 87 -1.01 -3.87 -19.23
CA ILE A 87 -0.92 -4.75 -18.07
C ILE A 87 -2.31 -5.07 -17.50
N THR A 88 -2.56 -6.36 -17.27
CA THR A 88 -3.75 -6.81 -16.55
C THR A 88 -3.33 -7.41 -15.22
N ILE A 89 -3.61 -6.70 -14.14
CA ILE A 89 -3.25 -7.14 -12.80
C ILE A 89 -4.13 -8.31 -12.37
N MET A 90 -3.48 -9.34 -11.85
CA MET A 90 -4.17 -10.53 -11.35
C MET A 90 -5.16 -10.18 -10.24
N PRO A 91 -6.43 -10.57 -10.35
CA PRO A 91 -7.37 -10.43 -9.25
C PRO A 91 -7.02 -11.38 -8.10
N HIS A 92 -7.25 -10.96 -6.88
CA HIS A 92 -7.01 -11.77 -5.69
C HIS A 92 -7.92 -12.99 -5.68
N GLN A 93 -7.35 -14.19 -5.49
CA GLN A 93 -8.02 -15.48 -5.61
C GLN A 93 -8.40 -16.13 -4.28
N GLY A 94 -8.27 -15.42 -3.18
CA GLY A 94 -8.54 -15.91 -1.83
C GLY A 94 -7.28 -16.08 -0.99
N MET A 95 -7.43 -16.05 0.32
CA MET A 95 -6.31 -15.95 1.25
C MET A 95 -5.43 -17.21 1.35
N GLU A 96 -5.94 -18.38 0.99
CA GLU A 96 -5.27 -19.66 1.24
C GLU A 96 -4.47 -20.18 0.04
N LYS A 97 -4.54 -19.51 -1.12
CA LYS A 97 -3.94 -20.03 -2.34
C LYS A 97 -2.89 -19.08 -2.89
N TRP A 98 -1.65 -19.30 -2.50
CA TRP A 98 -0.53 -18.64 -3.13
C TRP A 98 -0.32 -19.06 -4.58
N GLU A 99 -0.40 -20.36 -4.84
CA GLU A 99 -0.29 -20.92 -6.19
C GLU A 99 -1.68 -21.26 -6.73
N VAL A 100 -2.10 -20.53 -7.74
CA VAL A 100 -3.36 -20.77 -8.43
C VAL A 100 -3.03 -21.17 -9.87
N GLU A 101 -3.57 -22.28 -10.33
CA GLU A 101 -3.34 -22.74 -11.70
C GLU A 101 -4.06 -21.87 -12.73
N PHE A 102 -5.23 -21.34 -12.36
CA PHE A 102 -6.03 -20.46 -13.22
C PHE A 102 -6.84 -19.46 -12.39
N VAL A 103 -7.19 -18.34 -13.03
CA VAL A 103 -7.99 -17.28 -12.41
C VAL A 103 -9.47 -17.61 -12.54
N ASN A 104 -10.19 -17.74 -11.43
CA ASN A 104 -11.62 -18.04 -11.39
C ASN A 104 -12.44 -17.07 -10.53
N ILE A 105 -11.82 -16.22 -9.74
CA ILE A 105 -12.48 -15.19 -8.94
C ILE A 105 -12.12 -13.83 -9.54
N ILE A 106 -13.10 -13.15 -10.15
CA ILE A 106 -12.89 -11.86 -10.79
C ILE A 106 -14.09 -10.97 -10.49
N ASN A 107 -13.83 -9.76 -10.01
CA ASN A 107 -14.86 -8.72 -9.98
C ASN A 107 -15.01 -8.11 -11.38
N ASN A 108 -15.91 -8.68 -12.19
CA ASN A 108 -16.10 -8.24 -13.56
C ASN A 108 -16.63 -6.81 -13.66
N ASP A 109 -17.42 -6.36 -12.70
CA ASP A 109 -17.92 -4.98 -12.67
C ASP A 109 -16.78 -3.99 -12.57
N PHE A 110 -15.79 -4.29 -11.72
CA PHE A 110 -14.58 -3.46 -11.62
C PHE A 110 -13.73 -3.55 -12.90
N TYR A 111 -13.35 -4.76 -13.32
CA TYR A 111 -12.43 -4.94 -14.45
C TYR A 111 -12.97 -4.41 -15.79
N ASN A 112 -14.28 -4.30 -15.94
CA ASN A 112 -14.92 -3.72 -17.13
C ASN A 112 -15.30 -2.24 -16.96
N SER A 113 -14.92 -1.61 -15.86
CA SER A 113 -15.28 -0.23 -15.55
C SER A 113 -14.11 0.75 -15.73
N TYR A 114 -14.43 2.04 -15.67
CA TYR A 114 -13.43 3.12 -15.61
C TYR A 114 -13.00 3.45 -14.18
N ALA A 115 -13.39 2.63 -13.21
CA ALA A 115 -12.96 2.78 -11.84
C ALA A 115 -11.45 2.60 -11.68
N VAL A 116 -10.92 3.05 -10.56
CA VAL A 116 -9.51 2.90 -10.19
C VAL A 116 -9.40 2.17 -8.86
N PHE A 117 -8.35 1.36 -8.71
CA PHE A 117 -8.05 0.68 -7.45
C PHE A 117 -6.57 0.89 -7.07
N PRO A 118 -6.27 1.17 -5.80
CA PRO A 118 -7.20 1.46 -4.70
C PRO A 118 -7.81 2.86 -4.82
N GLU A 119 -8.95 3.10 -4.18
CA GLU A 119 -9.50 4.46 -4.07
C GLU A 119 -8.58 5.34 -3.22
N GLU A 120 -8.15 4.82 -2.06
CA GLU A 120 -7.23 5.47 -1.14
C GLU A 120 -5.90 4.71 -1.10
N ASN A 121 -4.81 5.42 -1.36
CA ASN A 121 -3.47 4.83 -1.33
C ASN A 121 -2.96 4.61 0.09
N MET A 122 -3.43 5.38 1.04
CA MET A 122 -3.01 5.32 2.44
C MET A 122 -4.22 5.15 3.35
N VAL A 123 -4.11 4.21 4.28
CA VAL A 123 -5.08 4.01 5.36
C VAL A 123 -4.35 4.07 6.69
N VAL A 124 -4.78 4.97 7.56
CA VAL A 124 -4.27 5.11 8.93
C VAL A 124 -5.29 4.49 9.88
N SER A 125 -4.85 3.60 10.75
CA SER A 125 -5.71 2.95 11.73
C SER A 125 -6.19 3.92 12.81
N GLU A 126 -7.16 3.49 13.59
CA GLU A 126 -7.44 4.10 14.88
C GLU A 126 -6.26 3.91 15.83
N ARG A 127 -6.23 4.67 16.91
CA ARG A 127 -5.19 4.54 17.93
C ARG A 127 -5.25 3.18 18.59
N ILE A 128 -4.09 2.54 18.68
CA ILE A 128 -3.92 1.22 19.29
C ILE A 128 -3.08 1.41 20.55
N GLN A 129 -3.53 0.83 21.65
CA GLN A 129 -2.78 0.83 22.91
C GLN A 129 -2.20 -0.54 23.19
N GLY A 130 -0.93 -0.60 23.55
CA GLY A 130 -0.26 -1.82 23.93
C GLY A 130 1.00 -1.55 24.75
N ARG A 131 1.15 -2.24 25.87
CA ARG A 131 2.34 -2.16 26.74
C ARG A 131 2.73 -0.74 27.17
N GLY A 132 1.75 0.13 27.45
CA GLY A 132 1.98 1.51 27.88
C GLY A 132 2.35 2.49 26.78
N ILE A 133 2.31 2.08 25.53
CA ILE A 133 2.51 2.95 24.36
C ILE A 133 1.23 3.06 23.54
N GLU A 134 1.10 4.17 22.84
CA GLU A 134 0.04 4.44 21.90
C GLU A 134 0.63 4.55 20.50
N PHE A 135 0.02 3.89 19.53
CA PHE A 135 0.52 3.86 18.14
C PHE A 135 -0.60 3.71 17.13
N ILE A 136 -0.30 3.99 15.88
CA ILE A 136 -1.16 3.71 14.72
C ILE A 136 -0.42 2.85 13.73
N SER A 137 -1.16 2.13 12.89
CA SER A 137 -0.62 1.52 11.68
C SER A 137 -0.90 2.42 10.48
N ILE A 138 0.06 2.50 9.58
CA ILE A 138 -0.06 3.16 8.29
C ILE A 138 0.09 2.09 7.22
N GLN A 139 -0.97 1.87 6.43
CA GLN A 139 -0.98 0.93 5.32
C GLN A 139 -0.96 1.70 4.02
N VAL A 140 -0.05 1.35 3.12
CA VAL A 140 0.13 2.04 1.84
C VAL A 140 0.10 1.03 0.70
N ILE A 141 -0.73 1.30 -0.30
CA ILE A 141 -0.67 0.64 -1.61
C ILE A 141 -0.17 1.70 -2.59
N PRO A 142 1.14 1.69 -2.96
CA PRO A 142 1.74 2.76 -3.76
C PRO A 142 1.51 2.54 -5.27
N TYR A 143 0.28 2.29 -5.64
CA TYR A 143 -0.17 2.02 -6.99
C TYR A 143 -1.54 2.60 -7.26
N LYS A 144 -1.84 2.84 -8.52
CA LYS A 144 -3.20 3.05 -9.06
C LYS A 144 -3.36 2.18 -10.30
N TYR A 145 -4.34 1.30 -10.29
CA TYR A 145 -4.66 0.43 -11.42
C TYR A 145 -5.95 0.87 -12.09
N TYR A 146 -5.87 1.07 -13.40
CA TYR A 146 -6.97 1.49 -14.27
C TYR A 146 -7.31 0.33 -15.21
N PRO A 147 -8.29 -0.53 -14.86
CA PRO A 147 -8.52 -1.78 -15.59
C PRO A 147 -8.95 -1.56 -17.04
N LYS A 148 -9.79 -0.56 -17.30
CA LYS A 148 -10.29 -0.29 -18.65
C LYS A 148 -9.17 0.13 -19.61
N TYR A 149 -8.14 0.79 -19.10
CA TYR A 149 -6.99 1.22 -19.88
C TYR A 149 -5.83 0.21 -19.83
N GLU A 150 -5.97 -0.88 -19.08
CA GLU A 150 -4.87 -1.83 -18.80
C GLU A 150 -3.58 -1.12 -18.40
N ARG A 151 -3.72 -0.17 -17.47
CA ARG A 151 -2.65 0.75 -17.06
C ARG A 151 -2.42 0.67 -15.56
N LEU A 152 -1.15 0.53 -15.18
CA LEU A 152 -0.71 0.62 -13.79
C LEU A 152 0.18 1.84 -13.60
N GLU A 153 -0.20 2.70 -12.67
CA GLU A 153 0.63 3.80 -12.18
C GLU A 153 1.38 3.31 -10.94
N VAL A 154 2.70 3.41 -10.97
CA VAL A 154 3.59 2.96 -9.88
C VAL A 154 4.17 4.18 -9.19
N TYR A 155 3.91 4.34 -7.90
CA TYR A 155 4.50 5.38 -7.07
C TYR A 155 5.77 4.84 -6.43
N THR A 156 6.92 5.08 -7.06
CA THR A 156 8.21 4.53 -6.63
C THR A 156 8.77 5.20 -5.40
N SER A 157 8.41 6.46 -5.17
CA SER A 157 8.82 7.22 -4.00
C SER A 157 7.66 8.06 -3.49
N ILE A 158 7.32 7.88 -2.22
CA ILE A 158 6.27 8.65 -1.54
C ILE A 158 6.76 9.15 -0.18
N ASP A 159 6.19 10.27 0.25
CA ASP A 159 6.35 10.80 1.60
C ASP A 159 4.99 10.86 2.31
N ILE A 160 4.99 10.51 3.58
CA ILE A 160 3.87 10.72 4.49
C ILE A 160 4.33 11.73 5.54
N GLN A 161 3.73 12.89 5.57
CA GLN A 161 3.97 13.87 6.62
C GLN A 161 3.07 13.56 7.81
N VAL A 162 3.66 13.51 8.99
CA VAL A 162 2.97 13.35 10.27
C VAL A 162 3.06 14.68 11.00
N ILE A 163 1.93 15.34 11.19
CA ILE A 163 1.86 16.69 11.74
C ILE A 163 1.08 16.66 13.05
N GLU A 164 1.73 17.12 14.13
CA GLU A 164 1.04 17.32 15.41
C GLU A 164 0.13 18.55 15.31
N THR A 165 -1.15 18.40 15.67
CA THR A 165 -2.18 19.44 15.53
C THR A 165 -2.75 19.95 16.85
N GLY A 166 -2.30 19.44 17.98
CA GLY A 166 -2.85 19.92 19.26
C GLY A 166 -2.12 19.55 20.49
#